data_77b5f7d135cbe53d33d528fd9b041f1e
#
_entry.id   77b5f7d135cbe53d33d528fd9b041f1e
#
_cell.length_a   1.000
_cell.length_b   1.000
_cell.length_c   1.000
_cell.angle_alpha   90.00
_cell.angle_beta   90.00
_cell.angle_gamma   90.00
#
_symmetry.space_group_name_H-M   'P 1'
#
loop_
_entity.id
_entity.type
_entity.pdbx_description
1 polymer ?
#
loop_
_entity_poly.entity_id
_entity_poly.type
_entity_poly.pdbx_seq_one_letter_code
_entity_poly.pdbx_strand_id
1 'polypeptide(L)'
;AENFVRFLTHPIVSSLLITIGMLGIILEIRTPGFGVPGVLGIGSLALFFWGHWLVQLAGWEEILLVVSGVVLLAAEIFIIPGFGVAGVLGIAALLSGLSLSLIGGGATWDFILKAVSRVIFSLLLALIGSLVLLRFLPRLPFGKRLILETGLAAGEGYASPPETDRNWLGKGGTTVSPLRPSGIADVEGERVDVVSDGEFIEAGAEIVVSRVDGNRIVVRRHRA
;
A
#
# COMPACT_ATOMS: atom_id res chain seq x y z
N ALA A 1 34.59 -8.06 -22.82
CA ALA A 1 34.43 -7.61 -21.41
C ALA A 1 34.48 -6.10 -21.28
N GLU A 2 35.46 -5.41 -21.85
CA GLU A 2 35.65 -3.95 -21.72
C GLU A 2 34.45 -3.13 -22.20
N ASN A 3 33.90 -3.44 -23.39
CA ASN A 3 32.73 -2.73 -23.94
C ASN A 3 31.48 -2.87 -23.04
N PHE A 4 31.34 -3.99 -22.35
CA PHE A 4 30.23 -4.22 -21.43
C PHE A 4 30.37 -3.36 -20.18
N VAL A 5 31.57 -3.29 -19.62
CA VAL A 5 31.86 -2.43 -18.45
C VAL A 5 31.65 -0.95 -18.79
N ARG A 6 32.17 -0.50 -19.95
CA ARG A 6 31.93 0.86 -20.46
C ARG A 6 30.45 1.17 -20.63
N PHE A 7 29.66 0.19 -21.07
CA PHE A 7 28.20 0.35 -21.18
C PHE A 7 27.57 0.55 -19.81
N LEU A 8 27.90 -0.30 -18.82
CA LEU A 8 27.32 -0.21 -17.46
C LEU A 8 27.70 1.10 -16.75
N THR A 9 28.93 1.58 -16.96
CA THR A 9 29.44 2.83 -16.37
C THR A 9 29.12 4.09 -17.18
N HIS A 10 28.44 3.92 -18.33
CA HIS A 10 28.00 5.07 -19.12
C HIS A 10 27.01 5.92 -18.32
N PRO A 11 27.17 7.26 -18.28
CA PRO A 11 26.35 8.13 -17.45
C PRO A 11 24.84 7.94 -17.55
N ILE A 12 24.31 7.71 -18.75
CA ILE A 12 22.88 7.47 -18.96
C ILE A 12 22.46 6.11 -18.40
N VAL A 13 23.26 5.07 -18.67
CA VAL A 13 22.96 3.70 -18.21
C VAL A 13 23.03 3.60 -16.69
N SER A 14 24.04 4.21 -16.08
CA SER A 14 24.15 4.30 -14.60
C SER A 14 22.93 4.98 -14.00
N SER A 15 22.48 6.09 -14.57
CA SER A 15 21.26 6.79 -14.10
C SER A 15 19.99 5.94 -14.27
N LEU A 16 19.87 5.21 -15.38
CA LEU A 16 18.75 4.28 -15.59
C LEU A 16 18.77 3.12 -14.60
N LEU A 17 19.93 2.53 -14.34
CA LEU A 17 20.07 1.44 -13.38
C LEU A 17 19.73 1.89 -11.96
N ILE A 18 20.16 3.10 -11.54
CA ILE A 18 19.77 3.69 -10.26
C ILE A 18 18.25 3.92 -10.23
N THR A 19 17.69 4.51 -11.29
CA THR A 19 16.25 4.80 -11.36
C THR A 19 15.41 3.53 -11.27
N ILE A 20 15.70 2.51 -12.11
CA ILE A 20 14.97 1.23 -12.12
C ILE A 20 15.19 0.50 -10.79
N GLY A 21 16.41 0.54 -10.26
CA GLY A 21 16.76 -0.05 -8.98
C GLY A 21 15.93 0.50 -7.84
N MET A 22 15.94 1.81 -7.67
CA MET A 22 15.20 2.48 -6.60
C MET A 22 13.69 2.40 -6.80
N LEU A 23 13.21 2.54 -8.05
CA LEU A 23 11.80 2.36 -8.38
C LEU A 23 11.31 0.97 -8.00
N GLY A 24 12.07 -0.07 -8.35
CA GLY A 24 11.73 -1.45 -8.00
C GLY A 24 11.66 -1.68 -6.48
N ILE A 25 12.62 -1.13 -5.72
CA ILE A 25 12.64 -1.21 -4.25
C ILE A 25 11.43 -0.45 -3.66
N ILE A 26 11.13 0.75 -4.13
CA ILE A 26 9.98 1.54 -3.64
C ILE A 26 8.66 0.80 -3.92
N LEU A 27 8.51 0.21 -5.09
CA LEU A 27 7.34 -0.58 -5.42
C LEU A 27 7.20 -1.81 -4.52
N GLU A 28 8.29 -2.54 -4.29
CA GLU A 28 8.30 -3.74 -3.43
C GLU A 28 7.93 -3.41 -1.97
N ILE A 29 8.40 -2.27 -1.45
CA ILE A 29 8.03 -1.79 -0.10
C ILE A 29 6.53 -1.51 0.00
N ARG A 30 5.90 -1.07 -1.10
CA ARG A 30 4.47 -0.72 -1.14
C ARG A 30 3.56 -1.90 -1.48
N THR A 31 4.10 -2.95 -2.08
CA THR A 31 3.35 -4.16 -2.45
C THR A 31 3.79 -5.32 -1.57
N PRO A 32 2.89 -5.94 -0.80
CA PRO A 32 3.27 -7.02 0.09
C PRO A 32 3.70 -8.27 -0.70
N GLY A 33 4.94 -8.72 -0.48
CA GLY A 33 5.49 -9.93 -1.06
C GLY A 33 6.70 -9.67 -1.95
N PHE A 34 7.75 -10.50 -1.82
CA PHE A 34 8.97 -10.40 -2.63
C PHE A 34 8.66 -10.78 -4.09
N GLY A 35 8.40 -9.77 -4.90
CA GLY A 35 7.91 -9.93 -6.25
C GLY A 35 8.83 -9.42 -7.35
N VAL A 36 8.33 -9.38 -8.56
CA VAL A 36 9.06 -8.97 -9.76
C VAL A 36 9.70 -7.57 -9.62
N PRO A 37 9.02 -6.54 -9.05
CA PRO A 37 9.65 -5.23 -8.90
C PRO A 37 10.90 -5.26 -8.02
N GLY A 38 10.86 -5.99 -6.89
CA GLY A 38 12.00 -6.12 -5.98
C GLY A 38 13.20 -6.80 -6.64
N VAL A 39 12.96 -7.91 -7.34
CA VAL A 39 14.03 -8.64 -8.08
C VAL A 39 14.66 -7.75 -9.15
N LEU A 40 13.86 -7.05 -9.94
CA LEU A 40 14.36 -6.10 -10.95
C LEU A 40 15.11 -4.94 -10.31
N GLY A 41 14.62 -4.42 -9.17
CA GLY A 41 15.26 -3.35 -8.42
C GLY A 41 16.63 -3.75 -7.90
N ILE A 42 16.71 -4.87 -7.18
CA ILE A 42 17.98 -5.39 -6.65
C ILE A 42 18.93 -5.76 -7.79
N GLY A 43 18.43 -6.41 -8.85
CA GLY A 43 19.25 -6.77 -10.02
C GLY A 43 19.84 -5.56 -10.72
N SER A 44 19.07 -4.47 -10.86
CA SER A 44 19.55 -3.22 -11.46
C SER A 44 20.64 -2.56 -10.61
N LEU A 45 20.45 -2.48 -9.28
CA LEU A 45 21.50 -1.96 -8.39
C LEU A 45 22.74 -2.87 -8.35
N ALA A 46 22.54 -4.18 -8.38
CA ALA A 46 23.65 -5.13 -8.45
C ALA A 46 24.48 -4.93 -9.73
N LEU A 47 23.84 -4.76 -10.88
CA LEU A 47 24.51 -4.44 -12.14
C LEU A 47 25.22 -3.08 -12.10
N PHE A 48 24.60 -2.08 -11.49
CA PHE A 48 25.19 -0.77 -11.27
C PHE A 48 26.48 -0.89 -10.43
N PHE A 49 26.40 -1.47 -9.25
CA PHE A 49 27.56 -1.64 -8.36
C PHE A 49 28.63 -2.54 -8.97
N TRP A 50 28.25 -3.63 -9.63
CA TRP A 50 29.19 -4.51 -10.29
C TRP A 50 29.99 -3.79 -11.39
N GLY A 51 29.33 -3.01 -12.25
CA GLY A 51 30.00 -2.22 -13.27
C GLY A 51 30.98 -1.20 -12.71
N HIS A 52 30.57 -0.49 -11.63
CA HIS A 52 31.41 0.53 -10.98
C HIS A 52 32.53 -0.09 -10.12
N TRP A 53 32.31 -1.29 -9.55
CA TRP A 53 33.34 -2.05 -8.87
C TRP A 53 34.47 -2.48 -9.81
N LEU A 54 34.14 -2.96 -11.00
CA LEU A 54 35.14 -3.42 -11.98
C LEU A 54 36.09 -2.30 -12.44
N VAL A 55 35.65 -1.03 -12.40
CA VAL A 55 36.47 0.13 -12.69
C VAL A 55 36.98 0.85 -11.44
N GLN A 56 36.83 0.22 -10.27
CA GLN A 56 37.27 0.75 -8.96
C GLN A 56 36.68 2.13 -8.59
N LEU A 57 35.49 2.42 -9.07
CA LEU A 57 34.73 3.61 -8.68
C LEU A 57 33.84 3.35 -7.45
N ALA A 58 33.40 2.10 -7.22
CA ALA A 58 32.63 1.72 -6.05
C ALA A 58 33.35 0.62 -5.27
N GLY A 59 33.24 0.67 -3.95
CA GLY A 59 33.75 -0.32 -3.01
C GLY A 59 32.65 -0.82 -2.07
N TRP A 60 33.06 -1.48 -1.00
CA TRP A 60 32.14 -1.98 0.03
C TRP A 60 31.49 -0.84 0.82
N GLU A 61 32.20 0.29 0.98
CA GLU A 61 31.74 1.46 1.72
C GLU A 61 30.49 2.07 1.09
N GLU A 62 30.48 2.24 -0.22
CA GLU A 62 29.35 2.78 -0.98
C GLU A 62 28.17 1.83 -0.96
N ILE A 63 28.43 0.52 -1.10
CA ILE A 63 27.38 -0.50 -1.02
C ILE A 63 26.73 -0.49 0.37
N LEU A 64 27.55 -0.47 1.44
CA LEU A 64 27.05 -0.41 2.82
C LEU A 64 26.26 0.86 3.09
N LEU A 65 26.70 2.02 2.56
CA LEU A 65 25.95 3.27 2.66
C LEU A 65 24.57 3.16 2.00
N VAL A 66 24.50 2.60 0.80
CA VAL A 66 23.22 2.44 0.09
C VAL A 66 22.31 1.44 0.82
N VAL A 67 22.84 0.31 1.24
CA VAL A 67 22.06 -0.69 1.99
C VAL A 67 21.56 -0.11 3.32
N SER A 68 22.42 0.57 4.08
CA SER A 68 22.01 1.23 5.33
C SER A 68 20.97 2.31 5.09
N GLY A 69 21.10 3.08 4.02
CA GLY A 69 20.12 4.08 3.61
C GLY A 69 18.74 3.47 3.31
N VAL A 70 18.69 2.37 2.57
CA VAL A 70 17.43 1.64 2.30
C VAL A 70 16.84 1.08 3.60
N VAL A 71 17.65 0.48 4.47
CA VAL A 71 17.20 -0.06 5.76
C VAL A 71 16.66 1.04 6.67
N LEU A 72 17.34 2.18 6.76
CA LEU A 72 16.88 3.32 7.57
C LEU A 72 15.56 3.88 7.04
N LEU A 73 15.40 4.00 5.74
CA LEU A 73 14.13 4.43 5.14
C LEU A 73 13.01 3.41 5.36
N ALA A 74 13.30 2.12 5.26
CA ALA A 74 12.33 1.08 5.59
C ALA A 74 11.94 1.13 7.07
N ALA A 75 12.91 1.30 7.99
CA ALA A 75 12.64 1.45 9.41
C ALA A 75 11.75 2.68 9.71
N GLU A 76 12.02 3.81 9.05
CA GLU A 76 11.20 5.02 9.17
C GLU A 76 9.75 4.77 8.72
N ILE A 77 9.55 4.04 7.63
CA ILE A 77 8.21 3.78 7.07
C ILE A 77 7.42 2.78 7.91
N PHE A 78 8.08 1.73 8.44
CA PHE A 78 7.40 0.60 9.09
C PHE A 78 7.43 0.63 10.62
N ILE A 79 8.44 1.25 11.23
CA ILE A 79 8.70 1.18 12.67
C ILE A 79 8.48 2.52 13.35
N ILE A 80 8.93 3.62 12.73
CA ILE A 80 8.92 4.96 13.33
C ILE A 80 7.84 5.79 12.64
N PRO A 81 6.67 6.00 13.27
CA PRO A 81 5.61 6.79 12.64
C PRO A 81 5.99 8.28 12.60
N GLY A 82 6.20 8.81 11.41
CA GLY A 82 6.57 10.20 11.15
C GLY A 82 7.95 10.31 10.50
N PHE A 83 8.16 11.37 9.68
CA PHE A 83 9.45 11.60 9.04
C PHE A 83 10.45 12.21 10.03
N GLY A 84 11.32 11.38 10.60
CA GLY A 84 12.26 11.75 11.64
C GLY A 84 13.73 11.61 11.24
N VAL A 85 14.58 11.38 12.25
CA VAL A 85 16.04 11.32 12.10
C VAL A 85 16.46 10.16 11.18
N ALA A 86 15.82 9.00 11.29
CA ALA A 86 16.15 7.84 10.45
C ALA A 86 15.85 8.09 8.98
N GLY A 87 14.77 8.79 8.65
CA GLY A 87 14.45 9.19 7.29
C GLY A 87 15.48 10.14 6.68
N VAL A 88 15.88 11.17 7.43
CA VAL A 88 16.91 12.12 6.99
C VAL A 88 18.25 11.41 6.78
N LEU A 89 18.68 10.59 7.75
CA LEU A 89 19.93 9.82 7.64
C LEU A 89 19.88 8.81 6.50
N GLY A 90 18.73 8.16 6.28
CA GLY A 90 18.53 7.23 5.19
C GLY A 90 18.68 7.89 3.81
N ILE A 91 18.08 9.07 3.62
CA ILE A 91 18.26 9.84 2.38
C ILE A 91 19.71 10.28 2.21
N ALA A 92 20.35 10.78 3.29
CA ALA A 92 21.73 11.21 3.24
C ALA A 92 22.67 10.04 2.88
N ALA A 93 22.47 8.85 3.48
CA ALA A 93 23.25 7.68 3.19
C ALA A 93 23.08 7.20 1.74
N LEU A 94 21.83 7.19 1.21
CA LEU A 94 21.55 6.86 -0.19
C LEU A 94 22.23 7.83 -1.15
N LEU A 95 22.05 9.14 -0.93
CA LEU A 95 22.66 10.18 -1.76
C LEU A 95 24.17 10.07 -1.75
N SER A 96 24.78 9.89 -0.58
CA SER A 96 26.22 9.77 -0.43
C SER A 96 26.73 8.49 -1.10
N GLY A 97 26.16 7.32 -0.81
CA GLY A 97 26.62 6.05 -1.34
C GLY A 97 26.53 5.97 -2.87
N LEU A 98 25.39 6.39 -3.46
CA LEU A 98 25.21 6.41 -4.91
C LEU A 98 26.10 7.47 -5.59
N SER A 99 26.27 8.64 -4.96
CA SER A 99 27.10 9.71 -5.54
C SER A 99 28.58 9.34 -5.50
N LEU A 100 29.07 8.80 -4.38
CA LEU A 100 30.46 8.35 -4.24
C LEU A 100 30.78 7.22 -5.24
N SER A 101 29.85 6.31 -5.51
CA SER A 101 30.01 5.26 -6.53
C SER A 101 30.19 5.79 -7.96
N LEU A 102 29.83 7.04 -8.23
CA LEU A 102 30.03 7.69 -9.54
C LEU A 102 31.32 8.50 -9.61
N ILE A 103 32.02 8.67 -8.49
CA ILE A 103 33.16 9.57 -8.34
C ILE A 103 34.41 8.75 -8.06
N GLY A 104 35.41 8.86 -8.92
CA GLY A 104 36.73 8.26 -8.64
C GLY A 104 37.57 9.16 -7.72
N GLY A 105 38.64 8.58 -7.14
CA GLY A 105 39.61 9.34 -6.33
C GLY A 105 40.16 10.56 -7.05
N GLY A 106 40.18 11.71 -6.37
CA GLY A 106 40.72 12.96 -6.93
C GLY A 106 39.71 13.80 -7.76
N ALA A 107 38.41 13.57 -7.61
CA ALA A 107 37.38 14.31 -8.32
C ALA A 107 37.37 15.81 -7.94
N THR A 108 37.19 16.66 -8.94
CA THR A 108 36.98 18.10 -8.76
C THR A 108 35.54 18.39 -8.31
N TRP A 109 35.32 19.58 -7.73
CA TRP A 109 33.97 20.02 -7.30
C TRP A 109 32.93 19.92 -8.41
N ASP A 110 33.30 20.18 -9.67
CA ASP A 110 32.42 20.11 -10.81
C ASP A 110 31.93 18.65 -11.07
N PHE A 111 32.79 17.67 -10.89
CA PHE A 111 32.43 16.25 -10.98
C PHE A 111 31.51 15.80 -9.85
N ILE A 112 31.78 16.26 -8.63
CA ILE A 112 30.94 15.98 -7.44
C ILE A 112 29.54 16.53 -7.65
N LEU A 113 29.40 17.79 -8.06
CA LEU A 113 28.10 18.39 -8.32
C LEU A 113 27.32 17.67 -9.43
N LYS A 114 28.01 17.26 -10.50
CA LYS A 114 27.39 16.47 -11.57
C LYS A 114 26.95 15.08 -11.11
N ALA A 115 27.71 14.42 -10.27
CA ALA A 115 27.34 13.11 -9.69
C ALA A 115 26.12 13.23 -8.78
N VAL A 116 26.16 14.15 -7.83
CA VAL A 116 25.04 14.40 -6.90
C VAL A 116 23.77 14.82 -7.64
N SER A 117 23.84 15.73 -8.60
CA SER A 117 22.66 16.15 -9.37
C SER A 117 22.07 15.00 -10.19
N ARG A 118 22.92 14.13 -10.74
CA ARG A 118 22.48 12.94 -11.48
C ARG A 118 21.78 11.96 -10.59
N VAL A 119 22.31 11.69 -9.38
CA VAL A 119 21.67 10.81 -8.40
C VAL A 119 20.34 11.40 -7.95
N ILE A 120 20.29 12.68 -7.59
CA ILE A 120 19.04 13.35 -7.21
C ILE A 120 18.01 13.21 -8.34
N PHE A 121 18.38 13.48 -9.57
CA PHE A 121 17.47 13.33 -10.71
C PHE A 121 16.98 11.89 -10.87
N SER A 122 17.85 10.89 -10.74
CA SER A 122 17.49 9.47 -10.81
C SER A 122 16.53 9.07 -9.69
N LEU A 123 16.77 9.52 -8.46
CA LEU A 123 15.90 9.24 -7.31
C LEU A 123 14.54 9.92 -7.44
N LEU A 124 14.50 11.18 -7.91
CA LEU A 124 13.24 11.88 -8.20
C LEU A 124 12.45 11.18 -9.29
N LEU A 125 13.13 10.74 -10.36
CA LEU A 125 12.48 9.99 -11.43
C LEU A 125 11.96 8.65 -10.96
N ALA A 126 12.68 7.95 -10.08
CA ALA A 126 12.23 6.72 -9.44
C ALA A 126 11.01 6.96 -8.55
N LEU A 127 11.02 8.02 -7.76
CA LEU A 127 9.91 8.39 -6.88
C LEU A 127 8.65 8.74 -7.69
N ILE A 128 8.79 9.62 -8.67
CA ILE A 128 7.66 10.01 -9.54
C ILE A 128 7.15 8.80 -10.33
N GLY A 129 8.07 8.02 -10.90
CA GLY A 129 7.74 6.79 -11.63
C GLY A 129 6.99 5.78 -10.76
N SER A 130 7.42 5.59 -9.50
CA SER A 130 6.74 4.70 -8.56
C SER A 130 5.34 5.19 -8.21
N LEU A 131 5.14 6.49 -7.98
CA LEU A 131 3.82 7.08 -7.71
C LEU A 131 2.87 6.92 -8.90
N VAL A 132 3.38 7.14 -10.11
CA VAL A 132 2.62 6.94 -11.35
C VAL A 132 2.24 5.47 -11.52
N LEU A 133 3.21 4.56 -11.37
CA LEU A 133 2.95 3.12 -11.49
C LEU A 133 1.96 2.64 -10.43
N LEU A 134 2.11 3.04 -9.17
CA LEU A 134 1.17 2.69 -8.09
C LEU A 134 -0.26 3.17 -8.39
N ARG A 135 -0.41 4.35 -8.99
CA ARG A 135 -1.72 4.86 -9.40
C ARG A 135 -2.37 4.04 -10.51
N PHE A 136 -1.56 3.55 -11.46
CA PHE A 136 -2.03 2.77 -12.61
C PHE A 136 -2.01 1.26 -12.38
N LEU A 137 -1.30 0.78 -11.35
CA LEU A 137 -1.15 -0.65 -11.02
C LEU A 137 -2.49 -1.41 -10.93
N PRO A 138 -3.58 -0.86 -10.32
CA PRO A 138 -4.88 -1.54 -10.28
C PRO A 138 -5.51 -1.77 -11.66
N ARG A 139 -5.13 -0.96 -12.65
CA ARG A 139 -5.66 -1.04 -14.01
C ARG A 139 -4.91 -2.02 -14.91
N LEU A 140 -3.72 -2.46 -14.48
CA LEU A 140 -2.90 -3.41 -15.23
C LEU A 140 -3.37 -4.85 -14.96
N PRO A 141 -3.40 -5.74 -15.99
CA PRO A 141 -3.83 -7.12 -15.83
C PRO A 141 -3.00 -7.90 -14.80
N PHE A 142 -1.73 -7.53 -14.59
CA PHE A 142 -0.84 -8.08 -13.57
C PHE A 142 -1.04 -7.41 -12.19
N GLY A 143 -1.58 -6.19 -12.14
CA GLY A 143 -1.76 -5.42 -10.91
C GLY A 143 -2.80 -6.04 -9.98
N LYS A 144 -3.81 -6.71 -10.51
CA LYS A 144 -4.85 -7.42 -9.73
C LYS A 144 -4.28 -8.56 -8.88
N ARG A 145 -3.15 -9.15 -9.29
CA ARG A 145 -2.46 -10.20 -8.50
C ARG A 145 -1.50 -9.63 -7.45
N LEU A 146 -1.07 -8.37 -7.62
CA LEU A 146 -0.14 -7.68 -6.71
C LEU A 146 -0.86 -6.90 -5.60
N ILE A 147 -2.10 -6.52 -5.82
CA ILE A 147 -2.97 -5.96 -4.80
C ILE A 147 -3.79 -7.14 -4.27
N LEU A 148 -3.60 -7.48 -2.99
CA LEU A 148 -4.57 -8.31 -2.30
C LEU A 148 -5.91 -7.56 -2.42
N GLU A 149 -6.73 -7.92 -3.39
CA GLU A 149 -8.14 -7.60 -3.31
C GLU A 149 -8.66 -8.34 -2.06
N THR A 150 -8.69 -7.63 -0.94
CA THR A 150 -9.66 -7.91 0.11
C THR A 150 -11.03 -7.55 -0.48
N GLY A 151 -11.36 -8.14 -1.59
CA GLY A 151 -12.72 -8.31 -2.03
C GLY A 151 -13.31 -9.28 -1.03
N LEU A 152 -13.99 -8.74 -0.02
CA LEU A 152 -14.98 -9.49 0.74
C LEU A 152 -15.92 -10.05 -0.32
N ALA A 153 -15.63 -11.29 -0.76
CA ALA A 153 -16.47 -11.96 -1.74
C ALA A 153 -17.84 -12.10 -1.05
N ALA A 154 -18.87 -11.51 -1.65
CA ALA A 154 -20.25 -11.60 -1.17
C ALA A 154 -20.68 -13.07 -0.95
N GLY A 155 -19.93 -14.06 -1.50
CA GLY A 155 -20.12 -15.48 -1.28
C GLY A 155 -19.59 -16.03 0.04
N GLU A 156 -18.79 -15.29 0.84
CA GLU A 156 -18.23 -15.74 2.12
C GLU A 156 -18.95 -15.16 3.35
N GLY A 157 -20.19 -14.70 3.22
CA GLY A 157 -21.01 -14.24 4.34
C GLY A 157 -20.79 -12.78 4.77
N TYR A 158 -19.92 -12.04 4.10
CA TYR A 158 -19.72 -10.61 4.29
C TYR A 158 -20.47 -9.79 3.23
N ALA A 159 -21.69 -10.19 2.90
CA ALA A 159 -22.56 -9.35 2.11
C ALA A 159 -23.05 -8.19 3.01
N SER A 160 -22.78 -6.97 2.60
CA SER A 160 -23.67 -5.87 3.00
C SER A 160 -25.08 -6.28 2.61
N PRO A 161 -26.08 -6.19 3.49
CA PRO A 161 -27.43 -6.63 3.16
C PRO A 161 -27.87 -6.02 1.82
N PRO A 162 -28.53 -6.79 0.95
CA PRO A 162 -29.05 -6.27 -0.32
C PRO A 162 -29.95 -5.09 -0.06
N GLU A 163 -30.08 -4.18 -1.03
CA GLU A 163 -30.96 -3.00 -0.96
C GLU A 163 -32.45 -3.35 -0.65
N THR A 164 -32.80 -4.62 -0.69
CA THR A 164 -34.09 -5.20 -0.29
C THR A 164 -34.45 -4.86 1.15
N ASP A 165 -33.48 -4.64 2.04
CA ASP A 165 -33.76 -4.32 3.46
C ASP A 165 -34.35 -2.91 3.66
N ARG A 166 -34.27 -2.02 2.68
CA ARG A 166 -34.95 -0.74 2.70
C ARG A 166 -36.48 -0.84 2.53
N ASN A 167 -36.96 -1.97 2.06
CA ASN A 167 -38.39 -2.21 1.83
C ASN A 167 -39.18 -2.54 3.11
N TRP A 168 -38.51 -2.64 4.26
CA TRP A 168 -39.16 -2.96 5.52
C TRP A 168 -39.78 -1.74 6.22
N LEU A 169 -39.39 -0.52 5.86
CA LEU A 169 -39.86 0.68 6.52
C LEU A 169 -41.40 0.85 6.46
N GLY A 170 -42.04 0.99 7.61
CA GLY A 170 -43.47 1.14 7.73
C GLY A 170 -44.29 -0.17 7.67
N LYS A 171 -43.65 -1.32 7.45
CA LYS A 171 -44.33 -2.62 7.44
C LYS A 171 -44.69 -3.07 8.84
N GLY A 172 -45.84 -3.69 8.97
CA GLY A 172 -46.34 -4.28 10.22
C GLY A 172 -45.89 -5.73 10.37
N GLY A 173 -45.83 -6.17 11.61
CA GLY A 173 -45.50 -7.57 11.95
C GLY A 173 -45.83 -7.93 13.39
N THR A 174 -45.48 -9.13 13.80
CA THR A 174 -45.66 -9.64 15.17
C THR A 174 -44.34 -10.15 15.73
N THR A 175 -44.06 -9.86 16.99
CA THR A 175 -42.88 -10.38 17.67
C THR A 175 -43.02 -11.88 17.92
N VAL A 176 -42.04 -12.67 17.48
CA VAL A 176 -41.95 -14.11 17.75
C VAL A 176 -41.29 -14.37 19.12
N SER A 177 -40.31 -13.54 19.47
CA SER A 177 -39.64 -13.57 20.78
C SER A 177 -39.73 -12.22 21.48
N PRO A 178 -39.58 -12.14 22.81
CA PRO A 178 -39.56 -10.87 23.52
C PRO A 178 -38.33 -10.05 23.09
N LEU A 179 -38.49 -8.74 22.89
CA LEU A 179 -37.42 -7.82 22.50
C LEU A 179 -36.80 -7.16 23.75
N ARG A 180 -35.48 -7.44 24.03
CA ARG A 180 -34.71 -6.90 25.18
C ARG A 180 -33.27 -6.50 24.80
N PRO A 181 -32.97 -5.49 24.08
CA PRO A 181 -33.76 -4.77 23.07
C PRO A 181 -33.92 -5.53 21.75
N SER A 182 -33.17 -6.61 21.52
CA SER A 182 -33.18 -7.43 20.28
C SER A 182 -33.99 -8.70 20.42
N GLY A 183 -34.54 -9.20 19.33
CA GLY A 183 -35.26 -10.45 19.23
C GLY A 183 -35.71 -10.70 17.80
N ILE A 184 -36.60 -11.66 17.61
CA ILE A 184 -37.09 -12.11 16.30
C ILE A 184 -38.54 -11.64 16.14
N ALA A 185 -38.86 -11.08 15.00
CA ALA A 185 -40.22 -10.77 14.59
C ALA A 185 -40.57 -11.41 13.25
N ASP A 186 -41.84 -11.67 13.04
CA ASP A 186 -42.40 -12.02 11.74
C ASP A 186 -42.97 -10.74 11.12
N VAL A 187 -42.37 -10.30 10.02
CA VAL A 187 -42.79 -9.11 9.27
C VAL A 187 -43.19 -9.56 7.88
N GLU A 188 -44.48 -9.43 7.56
CA GLU A 188 -45.06 -9.89 6.30
C GLU A 188 -44.80 -11.38 5.96
N GLY A 189 -44.69 -12.23 6.98
CA GLY A 189 -44.45 -13.69 6.80
C GLY A 189 -42.99 -14.08 6.73
N GLU A 190 -42.07 -13.13 6.92
CA GLU A 190 -40.63 -13.40 6.97
C GLU A 190 -40.09 -13.15 8.39
N ARG A 191 -39.29 -14.10 8.90
CA ARG A 191 -38.65 -13.98 10.20
C ARG A 191 -37.37 -13.17 10.08
N VAL A 192 -37.35 -12.02 10.76
CA VAL A 192 -36.24 -11.09 10.74
C VAL A 192 -35.77 -10.75 12.14
N ASP A 193 -34.48 -10.50 12.31
CA ASP A 193 -33.91 -9.98 13.55
C ASP A 193 -34.24 -8.50 13.67
N VAL A 194 -34.88 -8.13 14.77
CA VAL A 194 -35.34 -6.76 15.01
C VAL A 194 -34.86 -6.24 16.37
N VAL A 195 -34.83 -4.92 16.51
CA VAL A 195 -34.45 -4.24 17.74
C VAL A 195 -35.54 -3.25 18.11
N SER A 196 -35.99 -3.25 19.37
CA SER A 196 -36.95 -2.28 19.86
C SER A 196 -36.31 -0.90 20.01
N ASP A 197 -37.09 0.17 19.81
CA ASP A 197 -36.66 1.56 19.98
C ASP A 197 -36.69 1.99 21.45
N GLY A 198 -35.96 1.25 22.32
CA GLY A 198 -35.78 1.56 23.74
C GLY A 198 -36.86 1.04 24.68
N GLU A 199 -37.94 0.40 24.20
CA GLU A 199 -38.96 -0.21 25.03
C GLU A 199 -38.91 -1.74 25.01
N PHE A 200 -39.31 -2.37 26.12
CA PHE A 200 -39.52 -3.80 26.19
C PHE A 200 -40.82 -4.18 25.46
N ILE A 201 -40.71 -5.13 24.50
CA ILE A 201 -41.89 -5.62 23.77
C ILE A 201 -42.00 -7.12 24.00
N GLU A 202 -43.17 -7.55 24.46
CA GLU A 202 -43.45 -8.97 24.71
C GLU A 202 -43.59 -9.78 23.41
N ALA A 203 -43.45 -11.08 23.48
CA ALA A 203 -43.72 -11.97 22.36
C ALA A 203 -45.23 -11.93 21.99
N GLY A 204 -45.55 -11.97 20.71
CA GLY A 204 -46.90 -11.89 20.20
C GLY A 204 -47.46 -10.46 20.09
N ALA A 205 -46.65 -9.44 20.38
CA ALA A 205 -47.08 -8.05 20.24
C ALA A 205 -47.03 -7.58 18.79
N GLU A 206 -48.04 -6.77 18.38
CA GLU A 206 -48.00 -6.12 17.07
C GLU A 206 -46.99 -4.99 17.05
N ILE A 207 -46.18 -4.97 16.00
CA ILE A 207 -45.11 -3.98 15.79
C ILE A 207 -45.18 -3.38 14.40
N VAL A 208 -44.52 -2.23 14.26
CA VAL A 208 -44.27 -1.59 12.97
C VAL A 208 -42.80 -1.23 12.86
N VAL A 209 -42.20 -1.42 11.70
CA VAL A 209 -40.81 -1.03 11.41
C VAL A 209 -40.74 0.49 11.34
N SER A 210 -40.01 1.08 12.28
CA SER A 210 -39.85 2.55 12.38
C SER A 210 -38.65 3.07 11.63
N ARG A 211 -37.56 2.26 11.55
CA ARG A 211 -36.29 2.66 10.91
C ARG A 211 -35.48 1.43 10.52
N VAL A 212 -34.72 1.55 9.44
CA VAL A 212 -33.75 0.56 8.99
C VAL A 212 -32.39 1.23 8.88
N ASP A 213 -31.44 0.82 9.75
CA ASP A 213 -30.09 1.36 9.80
C ASP A 213 -29.08 0.26 9.41
N GLY A 214 -28.74 0.17 8.13
CA GLY A 214 -27.89 -0.91 7.60
C GLY A 214 -28.54 -2.28 7.83
N ASN A 215 -27.90 -3.16 8.62
CA ASN A 215 -28.44 -4.49 8.98
C ASN A 215 -29.35 -4.47 10.22
N ARG A 216 -29.71 -3.32 10.73
CA ARG A 216 -30.48 -3.18 11.96
C ARG A 216 -31.88 -2.67 11.65
N ILE A 217 -32.87 -3.55 11.83
CA ILE A 217 -34.30 -3.21 11.69
C ILE A 217 -34.83 -2.78 13.04
N VAL A 218 -35.19 -1.50 13.18
CA VAL A 218 -35.72 -0.95 14.42
C VAL A 218 -37.23 -0.95 14.35
N VAL A 219 -37.87 -1.50 15.39
CA VAL A 219 -39.31 -1.65 15.47
C VAL A 219 -39.86 -0.93 16.72
N ARG A 220 -41.10 -0.47 16.63
CA ARG A 220 -41.87 0.05 17.75
C ARG A 220 -43.21 -0.68 17.87
N ARG A 221 -43.79 -0.68 19.04
CA ARG A 221 -45.12 -1.26 19.26
C ARG A 221 -46.14 -0.51 18.41
N HIS A 222 -47.01 -1.24 17.72
CA HIS A 222 -48.12 -0.65 17.01
C HIS A 222 -49.15 -0.12 18.04
N ARG A 223 -49.31 1.20 18.13
CA ARG A 223 -50.38 1.80 18.93
C ARG A 223 -51.52 2.06 17.96
N ALA A 224 -52.64 1.28 18.18
CA ALA A 224 -53.91 1.50 17.49
C ALA A 224 -54.48 2.89 17.83
#